data_831dc98764b187558a6e6e612adf9861
#
_entry.id   831dc98764b187558a6e6e612adf9861
#
_cell.length_a   1.000
_cell.length_b   1.000
_cell.length_c   1.000
_cell.angle_alpha   90.00
_cell.angle_beta   90.00
_cell.angle_gamma   90.00
#
_symmetry.space_group_name_H-M   'P 1'
#
loop_
_entity.id
_entity.type
_entity.pdbx_description
1 polymer ?
#
loop_
_entity_poly.entity_id
_entity_poly.type
_entity_poly.pdbx_seq_one_letter_code
_entity_poly.pdbx_strand_id
1 'polypeptide(L)'
;MTAAMLDDPSRVNSPDSPWAVETHGLTKRFADNVAVNGVELLVPRGCAFGYLGPNGAGKTTLIRVLLGLTHADAGTMSLLGISVPRHRDLALARVGAIVDEPRFHGHLTGRQNLQILAAARERAARGRIDVSLERVGMAQRADDRVSKYSMGMRQRLGVAACLLGDPQLLILDEPMNGLDPAGMHEMRDMIQSLVAEGRTVMLSSHLLDEVERTCDAVAIVDNGKVIRQGPIAELLAGASVEVHVVCASPERAGALLAGTALGAHVEVEASGLSIHLPAGTGRDAIAEINRLLVEDGIAVYRLEEIQVSLESWFLQVTSRLGESS
;
A
#
# COMPACT_ATOMS: atom_id res chain seq x y z
N MET A 1 4.57 5.70 -23.54
CA MET A 1 4.07 7.10 -23.55
C MET A 1 5.28 8.02 -23.48
N THR A 2 5.46 8.86 -24.48
CA THR A 2 6.69 9.60 -24.77
C THR A 2 6.91 10.73 -23.76
N ALA A 3 8.16 10.97 -23.35
CA ALA A 3 8.62 11.98 -22.38
C ALA A 3 8.20 13.45 -22.64
N ALA A 4 7.61 13.75 -23.78
CA ALA A 4 7.16 15.11 -24.17
C ALA A 4 5.78 15.52 -23.56
N MET A 5 5.14 14.66 -22.74
CA MET A 5 3.83 14.95 -22.12
C MET A 5 3.92 15.51 -20.69
N LEU A 6 5.11 15.70 -20.14
CA LEU A 6 5.32 15.98 -18.71
C LEU A 6 5.44 17.47 -18.36
N ASP A 7 5.51 18.40 -19.34
CA ASP A 7 5.84 19.81 -19.09
C ASP A 7 4.69 20.81 -19.33
N ASP A 8 3.43 20.40 -19.28
CA ASP A 8 2.31 21.34 -19.43
C ASP A 8 1.78 21.82 -18.07
N PRO A 9 2.14 23.05 -17.61
CA PRO A 9 1.67 23.61 -16.35
C PRO A 9 0.15 23.87 -16.31
N SER A 10 -0.56 23.76 -17.44
CA SER A 10 -2.02 23.91 -17.50
C SER A 10 -2.77 22.66 -16.99
N ARG A 11 -2.11 21.51 -16.87
CA ARG A 11 -2.69 20.25 -16.36
C ARG A 11 -2.88 20.22 -14.84
N VAL A 12 -2.25 21.12 -14.11
CA VAL A 12 -2.21 21.12 -12.63
C VAL A 12 -3.54 21.57 -11.97
N ASN A 13 -4.57 21.92 -12.74
CA ASN A 13 -5.91 22.28 -12.24
C ASN A 13 -7.02 21.64 -13.08
N SER A 14 -6.93 20.36 -13.38
CA SER A 14 -7.99 19.61 -14.05
C SER A 14 -8.76 18.74 -13.05
N PRO A 15 -10.00 19.07 -12.72
CA PRO A 15 -10.88 18.21 -11.89
C PRO A 15 -11.06 16.81 -12.50
N ASP A 16 -10.84 16.67 -13.81
CA ASP A 16 -10.93 15.40 -14.56
C ASP A 16 -9.60 14.63 -14.62
N SER A 17 -8.57 15.04 -13.83
CA SER A 17 -7.33 14.28 -13.72
C SER A 17 -7.63 12.83 -13.29
N PRO A 18 -7.04 11.80 -13.92
CA PRO A 18 -7.19 10.41 -13.53
C PRO A 18 -6.51 10.11 -12.18
N TRP A 19 -5.73 11.06 -11.68
CA TRP A 19 -4.94 10.89 -10.46
C TRP A 19 -5.63 11.52 -9.25
N ALA A 20 -5.71 10.77 -8.17
CA ALA A 20 -6.14 11.29 -6.87
C ALA A 20 -5.00 11.99 -6.14
N VAL A 21 -3.76 11.52 -6.32
CA VAL A 21 -2.53 12.19 -5.87
C VAL A 21 -1.54 12.19 -7.04
N GLU A 22 -0.94 13.34 -7.29
CA GLU A 22 0.08 13.50 -8.32
C GLU A 22 1.20 14.39 -7.78
N THR A 23 2.46 13.94 -7.89
CA THR A 23 3.64 14.72 -7.47
C THR A 23 4.73 14.63 -8.52
N HIS A 24 5.47 15.74 -8.71
CA HIS A 24 6.60 15.82 -9.62
C HIS A 24 7.79 16.49 -8.94
N GLY A 25 8.90 15.76 -8.83
CA GLY A 25 10.13 16.21 -8.20
C GLY A 25 9.97 16.64 -6.74
N LEU A 26 8.93 16.12 -6.05
CA LEU A 26 8.57 16.59 -4.71
C LEU A 26 9.69 16.31 -3.72
N THR A 27 10.17 17.37 -3.05
CA THR A 27 11.32 17.27 -2.16
C THR A 27 11.03 17.97 -0.83
N LYS A 28 11.46 17.30 0.27
CA LYS A 28 11.43 17.88 1.63
C LYS A 28 12.71 17.55 2.37
N ARG A 29 13.36 18.58 2.91
CA ARG A 29 14.60 18.49 3.69
C ARG A 29 14.38 18.97 5.12
N PHE A 30 15.07 18.33 6.04
CA PHE A 30 15.16 18.77 7.44
C PHE A 30 16.64 18.76 7.81
N ALA A 31 17.24 19.95 7.99
CA ALA A 31 18.69 20.10 8.18
C ALA A 31 19.46 19.29 7.12
N ASP A 32 20.25 18.31 7.55
CA ASP A 32 21.07 17.47 6.69
C ASP A 32 20.34 16.25 6.11
N ASN A 33 19.08 16.01 6.52
CA ASN A 33 18.32 14.85 6.07
C ASN A 33 17.30 15.22 4.98
N VAL A 34 17.32 14.48 3.85
CA VAL A 34 16.35 14.59 2.77
C VAL A 34 15.27 13.53 2.97
N ALA A 35 14.19 13.90 3.66
CA ALA A 35 13.13 12.96 4.01
C ALA A 35 12.20 12.59 2.83
N VAL A 36 12.04 13.48 1.84
CA VAL A 36 11.36 13.25 0.57
C VAL A 36 12.28 13.77 -0.52
N ASN A 37 12.66 12.94 -1.47
CA ASN A 37 13.76 13.22 -2.39
C ASN A 37 13.35 13.01 -3.86
N GLY A 38 12.85 14.06 -4.49
CA GLY A 38 12.48 14.06 -5.91
C GLY A 38 11.35 13.06 -6.21
N VAL A 39 10.33 12.97 -5.35
CA VAL A 39 9.28 11.96 -5.46
C VAL A 39 8.36 12.23 -6.64
N GLU A 40 8.30 11.23 -7.54
CA GLU A 40 7.33 11.10 -8.62
C GLU A 40 6.26 10.09 -8.17
N LEU A 41 5.06 10.54 -7.81
CA LEU A 41 3.99 9.69 -7.31
C LEU A 41 2.70 9.91 -8.09
N LEU A 42 2.11 8.83 -8.57
CA LEU A 42 0.86 8.81 -9.30
C LEU A 42 -0.11 7.81 -8.66
N VAL A 43 -1.11 8.31 -7.94
CA VAL A 43 -2.16 7.49 -7.31
C VAL A 43 -3.42 7.56 -8.15
N PRO A 44 -3.87 6.45 -8.77
CA PRO A 44 -5.10 6.42 -9.54
C PRO A 44 -6.33 6.70 -8.68
N ARG A 45 -7.40 7.22 -9.31
CA ARG A 45 -8.69 7.35 -8.63
C ARG A 45 -9.38 6.00 -8.48
N GLY A 46 -10.21 5.84 -7.43
CA GLY A 46 -11.08 4.69 -7.21
C GLY A 46 -10.36 3.39 -6.87
N CYS A 47 -9.19 3.45 -6.27
CA CYS A 47 -8.44 2.27 -5.85
C CYS A 47 -7.92 2.40 -4.41
N ALA A 48 -7.54 1.27 -3.83
CA ALA A 48 -6.68 1.22 -2.65
C ALA A 48 -5.21 1.26 -3.10
N PHE A 49 -4.46 2.24 -2.60
CA PHE A 49 -3.06 2.47 -2.97
C PHE A 49 -2.15 2.42 -1.75
N GLY A 50 -1.16 1.53 -1.77
CA GLY A 50 -0.15 1.40 -0.73
C GLY A 50 1.08 2.27 -0.97
N TYR A 51 1.52 3.02 0.03
CA TYR A 51 2.81 3.73 0.05
C TYR A 51 3.74 3.03 1.03
N LEU A 52 4.60 2.17 0.53
CA LEU A 52 5.32 1.15 1.28
C LEU A 52 6.79 1.50 1.48
N GLY A 53 7.30 1.22 2.67
CA GLY A 53 8.74 1.34 2.93
C GLY A 53 9.07 1.14 4.40
N PRO A 54 10.35 0.97 4.74
CA PRO A 54 10.79 0.82 6.11
C PRO A 54 10.48 2.06 6.97
N ASN A 55 10.62 1.91 8.28
CA ASN A 55 10.54 3.04 9.18
C ASN A 55 11.66 4.04 8.86
N GLY A 56 11.33 5.34 8.83
CA GLY A 56 12.26 6.38 8.43
C GLY A 56 12.37 6.64 6.92
N ALA A 57 11.70 5.87 6.06
CA ALA A 57 11.71 6.09 4.59
C ALA A 57 11.01 7.38 4.12
N GLY A 58 10.47 8.21 5.03
CA GLY A 58 9.84 9.48 4.70
C GLY A 58 8.32 9.44 4.49
N LYS A 59 7.64 8.31 4.78
CA LYS A 59 6.21 8.10 4.54
C LYS A 59 5.32 9.17 5.18
N THR A 60 5.37 9.31 6.49
CA THR A 60 4.63 10.34 7.23
C THR A 60 5.00 11.77 6.78
N THR A 61 6.27 11.99 6.42
CA THR A 61 6.71 13.29 5.90
C THR A 61 6.02 13.61 4.58
N LEU A 62 5.97 12.67 3.63
CA LEU A 62 5.24 12.85 2.38
C LEU A 62 3.77 13.18 2.64
N ILE A 63 3.10 12.40 3.49
CA ILE A 63 1.69 12.63 3.85
C ILE A 63 1.49 14.04 4.42
N ARG A 64 2.36 14.47 5.33
CA ARG A 64 2.29 15.83 5.89
C ARG A 64 2.50 16.92 4.84
N VAL A 65 3.37 16.69 3.87
CA VAL A 65 3.58 17.61 2.74
C VAL A 65 2.34 17.66 1.84
N LEU A 66 1.78 16.51 1.45
CA LEU A 66 0.56 16.43 0.63
C LEU A 66 -0.62 17.16 1.27
N LEU A 67 -0.76 17.07 2.58
CA LEU A 67 -1.81 17.76 3.34
C LEU A 67 -1.50 19.25 3.64
N GLY A 68 -0.34 19.75 3.19
CA GLY A 68 0.09 21.11 3.46
C GLY A 68 0.33 21.39 4.95
N LEU A 69 0.59 20.34 5.76
CA LEU A 69 1.01 20.47 7.17
C LEU A 69 2.50 20.80 7.28
N THR A 70 3.25 20.51 6.22
CA THR A 70 4.67 20.82 6.06
C THR A 70 4.89 21.31 4.63
N HIS A 71 5.68 22.38 4.43
CA HIS A 71 5.98 22.92 3.11
C HIS A 71 6.99 22.04 2.38
N ALA A 72 6.76 21.79 1.10
CA ALA A 72 7.78 21.23 0.21
C ALA A 72 8.88 22.26 -0.05
N ASP A 73 10.11 21.79 -0.22
CA ASP A 73 11.26 22.66 -0.55
C ASP A 73 11.45 22.75 -2.08
N ALA A 74 10.95 21.74 -2.84
CA ALA A 74 10.94 21.75 -4.30
C ALA A 74 9.85 20.81 -4.84
N GLY A 75 9.56 20.92 -6.14
CA GLY A 75 8.58 20.11 -6.85
C GLY A 75 7.16 20.65 -6.79
N THR A 76 6.25 19.90 -7.39
CA THR A 76 4.82 20.23 -7.44
C THR A 76 3.98 19.07 -6.96
N MET A 77 2.76 19.35 -6.49
CA MET A 77 1.80 18.34 -6.08
C MET A 77 0.37 18.79 -6.30
N SER A 78 -0.49 17.82 -6.58
CA SER A 78 -1.94 18.04 -6.66
C SER A 78 -2.69 16.92 -5.94
N LEU A 79 -3.87 17.26 -5.39
CA LEU A 79 -4.84 16.31 -4.85
C LEU A 79 -6.14 16.48 -5.61
N LEU A 80 -6.67 15.35 -6.13
CA LEU A 80 -7.89 15.34 -6.96
C LEU A 80 -7.82 16.33 -8.13
N GLY A 81 -6.62 16.54 -8.70
CA GLY A 81 -6.36 17.47 -9.79
C GLY A 81 -6.22 18.93 -9.36
N ILE A 82 -6.25 19.24 -8.07
CA ILE A 82 -6.15 20.60 -7.54
C ILE A 82 -4.77 20.82 -6.90
N SER A 83 -4.06 21.86 -7.34
CA SER A 83 -2.70 22.17 -6.86
C SER A 83 -2.64 22.52 -5.37
N VAL A 84 -1.68 21.92 -4.67
CA VAL A 84 -1.29 22.23 -3.30
C VAL A 84 0.15 22.79 -3.33
N PRO A 85 0.50 23.87 -2.65
CA PRO A 85 -0.27 24.66 -1.67
C PRO A 85 -1.14 25.77 -2.27
N ARG A 86 -1.09 26.00 -3.59
CA ARG A 86 -1.72 27.16 -4.24
C ARG A 86 -3.22 27.29 -3.98
N HIS A 87 -3.94 26.17 -3.96
CA HIS A 87 -5.38 26.10 -3.72
C HIS A 87 -5.69 25.05 -2.62
N ARG A 88 -4.93 25.11 -1.52
CA ARG A 88 -4.97 24.11 -0.44
C ARG A 88 -6.39 23.85 0.08
N ASP A 89 -7.17 24.90 0.33
CA ASP A 89 -8.51 24.74 0.90
C ASP A 89 -9.45 23.98 -0.03
N LEU A 90 -9.38 24.23 -1.34
CA LEU A 90 -10.13 23.51 -2.35
C LEU A 90 -9.63 22.07 -2.51
N ALA A 91 -8.31 21.88 -2.53
CA ALA A 91 -7.70 20.55 -2.65
C ALA A 91 -8.08 19.64 -1.49
N LEU A 92 -8.11 20.19 -0.24
CA LEU A 92 -8.44 19.43 0.97
C LEU A 92 -9.94 19.32 1.25
N ALA A 93 -10.80 20.07 0.56
CA ALA A 93 -12.24 20.06 0.81
C ALA A 93 -12.86 18.65 0.72
N ARG A 94 -12.32 17.79 -0.16
CA ARG A 94 -12.79 16.42 -0.36
C ARG A 94 -11.74 15.36 -0.02
N VAL A 95 -10.84 15.69 0.90
CA VAL A 95 -9.82 14.79 1.44
C VAL A 95 -10.12 14.53 2.91
N GLY A 96 -10.16 13.26 3.30
CA GLY A 96 -10.12 12.80 4.68
C GLY A 96 -8.73 12.30 5.00
N ALA A 97 -8.15 12.65 6.15
CA ALA A 97 -6.82 12.16 6.50
C ALA A 97 -6.69 11.80 7.97
N ILE A 98 -5.95 10.74 8.24
CA ILE A 98 -5.44 10.37 9.55
C ILE A 98 -3.92 10.38 9.44
N VAL A 99 -3.26 11.26 10.21
CA VAL A 99 -1.81 11.35 10.29
C VAL A 99 -1.42 11.02 11.71
N ASP A 100 -0.52 10.08 11.87
CA ASP A 100 -0.23 9.47 13.16
C ASP A 100 -1.49 8.81 13.79
N GLU A 101 -1.63 8.82 15.12
CA GLU A 101 -2.80 8.27 15.80
C GLU A 101 -3.96 9.27 15.87
N PRO A 102 -5.22 8.82 15.65
CA PRO A 102 -6.38 9.68 15.82
C PRO A 102 -6.52 10.09 17.28
N ARG A 103 -6.57 11.41 17.54
CA ARG A 103 -6.72 11.95 18.90
C ARG A 103 -8.14 12.41 19.15
N PHE A 104 -8.75 11.85 20.20
CA PHE A 104 -10.11 12.16 20.64
C PHE A 104 -10.14 12.53 22.12
N HIS A 105 -11.19 13.23 22.54
CA HIS A 105 -11.46 13.50 23.94
C HIS A 105 -11.93 12.22 24.62
N GLY A 106 -11.08 11.59 25.42
CA GLY A 106 -11.35 10.28 26.05
C GLY A 106 -12.54 10.29 27.04
N HIS A 107 -12.87 11.43 27.65
CA HIS A 107 -14.00 11.58 28.56
C HIS A 107 -15.36 11.69 27.83
N LEU A 108 -15.35 11.96 26.53
CA LEU A 108 -16.54 12.04 25.67
C LEU A 108 -16.79 10.69 24.99
N THR A 109 -18.02 10.51 24.51
CA THR A 109 -18.39 9.35 23.70
C THR A 109 -17.85 9.48 22.28
N GLY A 110 -17.82 8.37 21.50
CA GLY A 110 -17.48 8.42 20.09
C GLY A 110 -18.35 9.40 19.32
N ARG A 111 -19.68 9.31 19.53
CA ARG A 111 -20.68 10.22 18.95
C ARG A 111 -20.40 11.67 19.27
N GLN A 112 -20.15 11.99 20.54
CA GLN A 112 -19.86 13.38 20.97
C GLN A 112 -18.58 13.93 20.33
N ASN A 113 -17.54 13.10 20.18
CA ASN A 113 -16.33 13.49 19.46
C ASN A 113 -16.64 13.82 17.99
N LEU A 114 -17.43 12.99 17.30
CA LEU A 114 -17.85 13.27 15.93
C LEU A 114 -18.72 14.52 15.82
N GLN A 115 -19.59 14.78 16.80
CA GLN A 115 -20.40 16.02 16.85
C GLN A 115 -19.52 17.27 16.91
N ILE A 116 -18.46 17.27 17.73
CA ILE A 116 -17.49 18.38 17.81
C ILE A 116 -16.82 18.59 16.45
N LEU A 117 -16.33 17.53 15.82
CA LEU A 117 -15.67 17.60 14.51
C LEU A 117 -16.64 18.05 13.41
N ALA A 118 -17.88 17.57 13.43
CA ALA A 118 -18.92 17.99 12.49
C ALA A 118 -19.31 19.47 12.65
N ALA A 119 -19.25 20.00 13.88
CA ALA A 119 -19.55 21.41 14.13
C ALA A 119 -18.52 22.36 13.51
N ALA A 120 -17.28 21.91 13.33
CA ALA A 120 -16.22 22.67 12.66
C ALA A 120 -16.24 22.54 11.12
N ARG A 121 -17.14 21.74 10.57
CA ARG A 121 -17.32 21.48 9.13
C ARG A 121 -18.61 22.11 8.60
N GLU A 122 -18.94 21.84 7.35
CA GLU A 122 -20.21 22.24 6.75
C GLU A 122 -21.44 21.65 7.49
N ARG A 123 -22.59 22.31 7.36
CA ARG A 123 -23.84 21.90 8.06
C ARG A 123 -24.26 20.45 7.76
N ALA A 124 -23.99 19.95 6.57
CA ALA A 124 -24.28 18.58 6.14
C ALA A 124 -23.49 17.51 6.94
N ALA A 125 -22.32 17.84 7.48
CA ALA A 125 -21.48 16.91 8.23
C ALA A 125 -22.19 16.31 9.45
N ARG A 126 -23.07 17.06 10.12
CA ARG A 126 -23.85 16.57 11.27
C ARG A 126 -24.81 15.45 10.89
N GLY A 127 -25.43 15.54 9.72
CA GLY A 127 -26.33 14.50 9.21
C GLY A 127 -25.62 13.20 8.80
N ARG A 128 -24.31 13.25 8.66
CA ARG A 128 -23.50 12.06 8.27
C ARG A 128 -22.97 11.25 9.46
N ILE A 129 -23.18 11.70 10.71
CA ILE A 129 -22.57 11.04 11.90
C ILE A 129 -23.02 9.58 12.00
N ASP A 130 -24.33 9.32 11.96
CA ASP A 130 -24.84 7.94 12.12
C ASP A 130 -24.38 7.02 10.99
N VAL A 131 -24.51 7.46 9.75
CA VAL A 131 -24.05 6.72 8.58
C VAL A 131 -22.55 6.47 8.63
N SER A 132 -21.75 7.44 9.10
CA SER A 132 -20.30 7.24 9.25
C SER A 132 -19.96 6.22 10.32
N LEU A 133 -20.69 6.21 11.44
CA LEU A 133 -20.53 5.23 12.52
C LEU A 133 -20.94 3.82 12.06
N GLU A 134 -22.02 3.69 11.29
CA GLU A 134 -22.46 2.42 10.72
C GLU A 134 -21.43 1.84 9.76
N ARG A 135 -20.91 2.66 8.84
CA ARG A 135 -19.89 2.24 7.86
C ARG A 135 -18.61 1.70 8.46
N VAL A 136 -18.20 2.24 9.60
CA VAL A 136 -17.00 1.76 10.30
C VAL A 136 -17.32 0.71 11.38
N GLY A 137 -18.55 0.20 11.45
CA GLY A 137 -18.96 -0.82 12.43
C GLY A 137 -18.94 -0.33 13.88
N MET A 138 -19.12 0.98 14.12
CA MET A 138 -19.05 1.59 15.44
C MET A 138 -20.41 2.06 15.99
N ALA A 139 -21.53 1.81 15.28
CA ALA A 139 -22.85 2.29 15.66
C ALA A 139 -23.25 1.86 17.08
N GLN A 140 -23.06 0.59 17.43
CA GLN A 140 -23.42 0.03 18.74
C GLN A 140 -22.53 0.51 19.89
N ARG A 141 -21.34 1.00 19.59
CA ARG A 141 -20.34 1.48 20.54
C ARG A 141 -20.23 3.01 20.57
N ALA A 142 -21.04 3.68 19.75
CA ALA A 142 -20.97 5.13 19.53
C ALA A 142 -21.15 5.96 20.82
N ASP A 143 -21.96 5.46 21.74
CA ASP A 143 -22.30 6.14 22.98
C ASP A 143 -21.43 5.69 24.19
N ASP A 144 -20.43 4.82 23.96
CA ASP A 144 -19.39 4.52 24.93
C ASP A 144 -18.31 5.61 24.92
N ARG A 145 -17.70 5.86 26.09
CA ARG A 145 -16.58 6.81 26.19
C ARG A 145 -15.35 6.29 25.43
N VAL A 146 -14.67 7.18 24.70
CA VAL A 146 -13.48 6.82 23.92
C VAL A 146 -12.32 6.32 24.80
N SER A 147 -12.28 6.68 26.07
CA SER A 147 -11.31 6.09 27.02
C SER A 147 -11.41 4.57 27.17
N LYS A 148 -12.55 3.96 26.82
CA LYS A 148 -12.78 2.51 26.83
C LYS A 148 -12.53 1.84 25.48
N TYR A 149 -12.18 2.61 24.45
CA TYR A 149 -11.97 2.07 23.11
C TYR A 149 -10.61 1.39 22.98
N SER A 150 -10.60 0.24 22.31
CA SER A 150 -9.36 -0.38 21.82
C SER A 150 -8.69 0.52 20.77
N MET A 151 -7.46 0.21 20.40
CA MET A 151 -6.77 0.91 19.31
C MET A 151 -7.57 0.82 18.01
N GLY A 152 -8.03 -0.38 17.62
CA GLY A 152 -8.85 -0.56 16.42
C GLY A 152 -10.15 0.24 16.44
N MET A 153 -10.82 0.33 17.58
CA MET A 153 -12.00 1.19 17.73
C MET A 153 -11.66 2.68 17.54
N ARG A 154 -10.51 3.13 18.04
CA ARG A 154 -10.06 4.53 17.82
C ARG A 154 -9.70 4.78 16.36
N GLN A 155 -9.03 3.85 15.69
CA GLN A 155 -8.74 3.95 14.26
C GLN A 155 -10.02 4.01 13.43
N ARG A 156 -10.98 3.13 13.67
CA ARG A 156 -12.29 3.16 13.00
C ARG A 156 -13.06 4.45 13.26
N LEU A 157 -13.06 4.95 14.48
CA LEU A 157 -13.63 6.27 14.78
C LEU A 157 -12.92 7.39 14.00
N GLY A 158 -11.60 7.29 13.79
CA GLY A 158 -10.80 8.19 12.95
C GLY A 158 -11.28 8.20 11.50
N VAL A 159 -11.53 7.03 10.93
CA VAL A 159 -12.11 6.92 9.58
C VAL A 159 -13.53 7.50 9.55
N ALA A 160 -14.37 7.24 10.57
CA ALA A 160 -15.69 7.86 10.68
C ALA A 160 -15.61 9.40 10.68
N ALA A 161 -14.62 9.95 11.37
CA ALA A 161 -14.39 11.40 11.38
C ALA A 161 -13.98 11.96 10.00
N CYS A 162 -13.22 11.19 9.21
CA CYS A 162 -12.91 11.54 7.82
C CYS A 162 -14.18 11.53 6.96
N LEU A 163 -15.05 10.53 7.11
CA LEU A 163 -16.28 10.36 6.33
C LEU A 163 -17.30 11.48 6.55
N LEU A 164 -17.22 12.26 7.65
CA LEU A 164 -18.07 13.43 7.87
C LEU A 164 -17.98 14.48 6.76
N GLY A 165 -16.81 14.57 6.08
CA GLY A 165 -16.57 15.49 4.98
C GLY A 165 -16.94 14.94 3.61
N ASP A 166 -17.51 13.74 3.53
CA ASP A 166 -17.76 13.01 2.26
C ASP A 166 -16.55 13.03 1.32
N PRO A 167 -15.39 12.47 1.75
CA PRO A 167 -14.16 12.56 1.01
C PRO A 167 -14.19 11.69 -0.24
N GLN A 168 -13.54 12.15 -1.32
CA GLN A 168 -13.23 11.35 -2.50
C GLN A 168 -11.87 10.64 -2.35
N LEU A 169 -10.97 11.21 -1.52
CA LEU A 169 -9.66 10.66 -1.21
C LEU A 169 -9.51 10.55 0.31
N LEU A 170 -9.14 9.37 0.79
CA LEU A 170 -8.70 9.16 2.16
C LEU A 170 -7.19 8.92 2.16
N ILE A 171 -6.46 9.58 3.06
CA ILE A 171 -5.02 9.38 3.28
C ILE A 171 -4.84 8.90 4.72
N LEU A 172 -4.37 7.66 4.88
CA LEU A 172 -4.28 6.97 6.17
C LEU A 172 -2.82 6.62 6.46
N ASP A 173 -2.25 7.21 7.51
CA ASP A 173 -0.87 6.92 7.92
C ASP A 173 -0.86 5.73 8.87
N GLU A 174 -0.23 4.61 8.44
CA GLU A 174 -0.08 3.36 9.20
C GLU A 174 -1.40 2.86 9.85
N PRO A 175 -2.53 2.75 9.12
CA PRO A 175 -3.85 2.51 9.72
C PRO A 175 -3.99 1.14 10.39
N MET A 176 -3.12 0.17 10.06
CA MET A 176 -3.12 -1.19 10.61
C MET A 176 -2.13 -1.37 11.75
N ASN A 177 -1.31 -0.36 12.06
CA ASN A 177 -0.27 -0.47 13.06
C ASN A 177 -0.86 -0.69 14.47
N GLY A 178 -0.36 -1.71 15.17
CA GLY A 178 -0.79 -2.05 16.54
C GLY A 178 -2.19 -2.66 16.65
N LEU A 179 -2.80 -3.06 15.53
CA LEU A 179 -4.02 -3.85 15.53
C LEU A 179 -3.71 -5.33 15.72
N ASP A 180 -4.61 -6.06 16.37
CA ASP A 180 -4.63 -7.51 16.35
C ASP A 180 -5.09 -8.04 14.98
N PRO A 181 -4.90 -9.34 14.67
CA PRO A 181 -5.29 -9.89 13.36
C PRO A 181 -6.75 -9.67 12.99
N ALA A 182 -7.66 -9.71 13.97
CA ALA A 182 -9.08 -9.44 13.73
C ALA A 182 -9.31 -7.96 13.36
N GLY A 183 -8.67 -7.04 14.05
CA GLY A 183 -8.72 -5.61 13.76
C GLY A 183 -8.11 -5.25 12.40
N MET A 184 -7.04 -5.95 11.99
CA MET A 184 -6.46 -5.80 10.65
C MET A 184 -7.45 -6.23 9.57
N HIS A 185 -8.13 -7.37 9.76
CA HIS A 185 -9.15 -7.85 8.83
C HIS A 185 -10.32 -6.86 8.70
N GLU A 186 -10.86 -6.39 9.83
CA GLU A 186 -11.93 -5.39 9.84
C GLU A 186 -11.52 -4.07 9.14
N MET A 187 -10.26 -3.64 9.33
CA MET A 187 -9.74 -2.44 8.66
C MET A 187 -9.62 -2.64 7.15
N ARG A 188 -9.17 -3.82 6.70
CA ARG A 188 -9.09 -4.19 5.30
C ARG A 188 -10.45 -4.18 4.64
N ASP A 189 -11.44 -4.86 5.23
CA ASP A 189 -12.80 -4.94 4.70
C ASP A 189 -13.42 -3.54 4.58
N MET A 190 -13.17 -2.68 5.56
CA MET A 190 -13.62 -1.29 5.54
C MET A 190 -12.97 -0.51 4.40
N ILE A 191 -11.65 -0.62 4.19
CA ILE A 191 -10.95 0.03 3.09
C ILE A 191 -11.51 -0.44 1.75
N GLN A 192 -11.68 -1.75 1.56
CA GLN A 192 -12.22 -2.32 0.33
C GLN A 192 -13.67 -1.86 0.07
N SER A 193 -14.49 -1.78 1.13
CA SER A 193 -15.85 -1.23 1.01
C SER A 193 -15.86 0.24 0.56
N LEU A 194 -14.96 1.07 1.08
CA LEU A 194 -14.83 2.47 0.68
C LEU A 194 -14.39 2.62 -0.78
N VAL A 195 -13.49 1.74 -1.25
CA VAL A 195 -13.06 1.70 -2.65
C VAL A 195 -14.21 1.24 -3.56
N ALA A 196 -14.98 0.23 -3.15
CA ALA A 196 -16.16 -0.22 -3.89
C ALA A 196 -17.24 0.87 -4.04
N GLU A 197 -17.27 1.85 -3.13
CA GLU A 197 -18.11 3.07 -3.24
C GLU A 197 -17.53 4.11 -4.22
N GLY A 198 -16.39 3.84 -4.87
CA GLY A 198 -15.71 4.76 -5.80
C GLY A 198 -14.77 5.75 -5.13
N ARG A 199 -14.45 5.58 -3.85
CA ARG A 199 -13.46 6.42 -3.16
C ARG A 199 -12.04 5.92 -3.44
N THR A 200 -11.08 6.81 -3.34
CA THR A 200 -9.65 6.44 -3.34
C THR A 200 -9.15 6.37 -1.91
N VAL A 201 -8.42 5.34 -1.57
CA VAL A 201 -7.76 5.21 -0.26
C VAL A 201 -6.26 5.06 -0.48
N MET A 202 -5.48 6.05 -0.08
CA MET A 202 -4.02 5.96 -0.01
C MET A 202 -3.63 5.64 1.43
N LEU A 203 -2.89 4.57 1.64
CA LEU A 203 -2.39 4.22 2.97
C LEU A 203 -0.87 4.06 2.96
N SER A 204 -0.22 4.49 4.04
CA SER A 204 1.18 4.13 4.29
C SER A 204 1.25 2.85 5.09
N SER A 205 2.27 2.04 4.85
CA SER A 205 2.56 0.86 5.67
C SER A 205 4.02 0.44 5.56
N HIS A 206 4.47 -0.31 6.56
CA HIS A 206 5.70 -1.10 6.52
C HIS A 206 5.41 -2.62 6.46
N LEU A 207 4.12 -3.02 6.51
CA LEU A 207 3.66 -4.40 6.46
C LEU A 207 3.27 -4.76 5.02
N LEU A 208 4.20 -5.38 4.29
CA LEU A 208 4.03 -5.69 2.87
C LEU A 208 2.87 -6.67 2.61
N ASP A 209 2.76 -7.72 3.42
CA ASP A 209 1.69 -8.73 3.31
C ASP A 209 0.29 -8.11 3.45
N GLU A 210 0.13 -7.17 4.38
CA GLU A 210 -1.17 -6.52 4.60
C GLU A 210 -1.54 -5.61 3.43
N VAL A 211 -0.57 -4.95 2.83
CA VAL A 211 -0.81 -4.12 1.66
C VAL A 211 -1.12 -4.96 0.42
N GLU A 212 -0.41 -6.08 0.22
CA GLU A 212 -0.69 -7.01 -0.88
C GLU A 212 -2.13 -7.51 -0.86
N ARG A 213 -2.68 -7.74 0.35
CA ARG A 213 -4.06 -8.19 0.55
C ARG A 213 -5.11 -7.08 0.48
N THR A 214 -4.69 -5.81 0.61
CA THR A 214 -5.61 -4.67 0.79
C THR A 214 -5.65 -3.77 -0.43
N CYS A 215 -4.51 -3.60 -1.12
CA CYS A 215 -4.31 -2.58 -2.14
C CYS A 215 -4.31 -3.16 -3.56
N ASP A 216 -4.73 -2.35 -4.52
CA ASP A 216 -4.71 -2.67 -5.96
C ASP A 216 -3.36 -2.30 -6.57
N ALA A 217 -2.76 -1.23 -6.09
CA ALA A 217 -1.50 -0.67 -6.58
C ALA A 217 -0.64 -0.14 -5.42
N VAL A 218 0.66 -0.03 -5.65
CA VAL A 218 1.61 0.40 -4.64
C VAL A 218 2.68 1.32 -5.21
N ALA A 219 3.27 2.13 -4.34
CA ALA A 219 4.59 2.73 -4.52
C ALA A 219 5.51 2.24 -3.40
N ILE A 220 6.65 1.71 -3.78
CA ILE A 220 7.69 1.26 -2.85
C ILE A 220 8.72 2.36 -2.71
N VAL A 221 8.99 2.72 -1.46
CA VAL A 221 9.90 3.82 -1.15
C VAL A 221 11.04 3.38 -0.24
N ASP A 222 12.18 3.92 -0.52
CA ASP A 222 13.37 3.80 0.32
C ASP A 222 14.17 5.10 0.30
N ASN A 223 14.69 5.51 1.46
CA ASN A 223 15.50 6.74 1.61
C ASN A 223 14.88 7.98 0.94
N GLY A 224 13.54 8.14 1.09
CA GLY A 224 12.78 9.26 0.56
C GLY A 224 12.53 9.23 -0.94
N LYS A 225 12.88 8.16 -1.66
CA LYS A 225 12.68 8.00 -3.11
C LYS A 225 11.68 6.90 -3.42
N VAL A 226 10.86 7.10 -4.45
CA VAL A 226 10.06 6.03 -5.04
C VAL A 226 10.97 5.14 -5.89
N ILE A 227 11.09 3.87 -5.50
CA ILE A 227 11.90 2.87 -6.21
C ILE A 227 11.11 2.27 -7.35
N ARG A 228 9.84 1.93 -7.09
CA ARG A 228 8.90 1.37 -8.06
C ARG A 228 7.47 1.78 -7.69
N GLN A 229 6.61 1.90 -8.67
CA GLN A 229 5.17 2.08 -8.47
C GLN A 229 4.38 1.42 -9.61
N GLY A 230 3.19 0.95 -9.32
CA GLY A 230 2.27 0.36 -10.29
C GLY A 230 1.26 -0.59 -9.65
N PRO A 231 0.39 -1.21 -10.46
CA PRO A 231 -0.49 -2.27 -10.02
C PRO A 231 0.31 -3.44 -9.43
N ILE A 232 -0.14 -3.98 -8.29
CA ILE A 232 0.56 -5.09 -7.61
C ILE A 232 0.71 -6.29 -8.56
N ALA A 233 -0.36 -6.62 -9.29
CA ALA A 233 -0.34 -7.73 -10.24
C ALA A 233 0.73 -7.57 -11.34
N GLU A 234 0.98 -6.35 -11.82
CA GLU A 234 2.02 -6.08 -12.82
C GLU A 234 3.43 -6.15 -12.23
N LEU A 235 3.60 -5.67 -10.99
CA LEU A 235 4.88 -5.73 -10.29
C LEU A 235 5.29 -7.19 -10.01
N LEU A 236 4.33 -8.01 -9.60
CA LEU A 236 4.56 -9.43 -9.32
C LEU A 236 4.63 -10.30 -10.58
N ALA A 237 3.96 -9.94 -11.68
CA ALA A 237 4.02 -10.66 -12.95
C ALA A 237 5.44 -10.68 -13.57
N GLY A 238 6.28 -9.71 -13.22
CA GLY A 238 7.68 -9.66 -13.63
C GLY A 238 8.65 -10.42 -12.73
N ALA A 239 8.15 -11.03 -11.65
CA ALA A 239 8.97 -11.79 -10.71
C ALA A 239 9.20 -13.24 -11.22
N SER A 240 10.33 -13.83 -10.83
CA SER A 240 10.61 -15.24 -11.07
C SER A 240 9.64 -16.12 -10.25
N VAL A 241 9.18 -17.21 -10.84
CA VAL A 241 8.36 -18.21 -10.13
C VAL A 241 9.29 -19.10 -9.32
N GLU A 242 9.03 -19.27 -8.03
CA GLU A 242 9.75 -20.20 -7.18
C GLU A 242 8.93 -21.47 -6.99
N VAL A 243 9.56 -22.63 -7.18
CA VAL A 243 8.92 -23.94 -7.01
C VAL A 243 9.68 -24.71 -5.95
N HIS A 244 9.01 -25.08 -4.87
CA HIS A 244 9.56 -25.94 -3.82
C HIS A 244 9.22 -27.39 -4.07
N VAL A 245 10.25 -28.25 -4.07
CA VAL A 245 10.09 -29.70 -4.29
C VAL A 245 10.69 -30.46 -3.13
N VAL A 246 9.89 -31.22 -2.37
CA VAL A 246 10.38 -32.17 -1.39
C VAL A 246 10.44 -33.55 -2.05
N CYS A 247 11.63 -34.19 -2.08
CA CYS A 247 11.84 -35.44 -2.77
C CYS A 247 12.83 -36.38 -2.05
N ALA A 248 12.86 -37.63 -2.47
CA ALA A 248 13.68 -38.66 -1.85
C ALA A 248 15.20 -38.48 -2.04
N SER A 249 15.63 -37.78 -3.08
CA SER A 249 17.06 -37.63 -3.45
C SER A 249 17.31 -36.23 -4.00
N PRO A 250 17.40 -35.19 -3.13
CA PRO A 250 17.52 -33.79 -3.56
C PRO A 250 18.74 -33.52 -4.46
N GLU A 251 19.90 -34.07 -4.12
CA GLU A 251 21.13 -33.89 -4.90
C GLU A 251 21.01 -34.42 -6.34
N ARG A 252 20.42 -35.64 -6.48
CA ARG A 252 20.19 -36.24 -7.78
C ARG A 252 19.15 -35.46 -8.58
N ALA A 253 18.09 -35.03 -7.93
CA ALA A 253 17.04 -34.20 -8.53
C ALA A 253 17.60 -32.86 -9.02
N GLY A 254 18.44 -32.21 -8.21
CA GLY A 254 19.11 -30.95 -8.58
C GLY A 254 20.01 -31.10 -9.79
N ALA A 255 20.83 -32.16 -9.82
CA ALA A 255 21.71 -32.46 -10.97
C ALA A 255 20.93 -32.75 -12.26
N LEU A 256 19.79 -33.46 -12.16
CA LEU A 256 18.89 -33.72 -13.28
C LEU A 256 18.31 -32.44 -13.86
N LEU A 257 17.74 -31.60 -13.01
CA LEU A 257 17.06 -30.36 -13.41
C LEU A 257 18.01 -29.28 -13.91
N ALA A 258 19.21 -29.17 -13.36
CA ALA A 258 20.25 -28.24 -13.83
C ALA A 258 20.69 -28.50 -15.29
N GLY A 259 20.52 -29.74 -15.79
CA GLY A 259 20.79 -30.12 -17.18
C GLY A 259 19.65 -29.84 -18.16
N THR A 260 18.52 -29.29 -17.71
CA THR A 260 17.32 -29.14 -18.53
C THR A 260 17.24 -27.75 -19.21
N ALA A 261 16.44 -27.65 -20.29
CA ALA A 261 16.17 -26.42 -21.02
C ALA A 261 15.17 -25.47 -20.28
N LEU A 262 14.79 -25.79 -19.04
CA LEU A 262 13.83 -24.98 -18.28
C LEU A 262 14.38 -23.60 -17.87
N GLY A 263 15.70 -23.36 -18.06
CA GLY A 263 16.36 -22.10 -17.69
C GLY A 263 16.31 -21.83 -16.17
N ALA A 264 16.11 -22.88 -15.38
CA ALA A 264 15.93 -22.81 -13.95
C ALA A 264 17.26 -22.66 -13.20
N HIS A 265 17.25 -21.82 -12.17
CA HIS A 265 18.29 -21.86 -11.13
C HIS A 265 17.78 -22.78 -10.03
N VAL A 266 18.57 -23.83 -9.73
CA VAL A 266 18.18 -24.87 -8.77
C VAL A 266 19.10 -24.81 -7.56
N GLU A 267 18.53 -24.62 -6.39
CA GLU A 267 19.21 -24.69 -5.10
C GLU A 267 18.82 -25.98 -4.39
N VAL A 268 19.83 -26.74 -3.92
CA VAL A 268 19.61 -27.98 -3.20
C VAL A 268 19.55 -27.72 -1.71
N GLU A 269 18.46 -28.14 -1.09
CA GLU A 269 18.22 -28.04 0.34
C GLU A 269 18.31 -29.42 1.01
N ALA A 270 18.34 -29.45 2.36
CA ALA A 270 18.48 -30.69 3.10
C ALA A 270 17.37 -31.73 2.83
N SER A 271 16.17 -31.31 2.48
CA SER A 271 15.00 -32.18 2.26
C SER A 271 14.36 -32.01 0.88
N GLY A 272 14.92 -31.17 -0.02
CA GLY A 272 14.31 -30.88 -1.30
C GLY A 272 15.10 -29.90 -2.15
N LEU A 273 14.39 -29.20 -3.01
CA LEU A 273 14.92 -28.21 -3.95
C LEU A 273 14.10 -26.94 -3.87
N SER A 274 14.76 -25.79 -3.99
CA SER A 274 14.17 -24.53 -4.40
C SER A 274 14.56 -24.25 -5.85
N ILE A 275 13.57 -24.06 -6.73
CA ILE A 275 13.74 -23.93 -8.17
C ILE A 275 13.19 -22.57 -8.59
N HIS A 276 14.08 -21.69 -9.06
CA HIS A 276 13.72 -20.38 -9.57
C HIS A 276 13.56 -20.44 -11.09
N LEU A 277 12.32 -20.30 -11.54
CA LEU A 277 11.97 -20.27 -12.96
C LEU A 277 11.93 -18.84 -13.48
N PRO A 278 12.28 -18.57 -14.75
CA PRO A 278 12.17 -17.27 -15.35
C PRO A 278 10.75 -16.70 -15.30
N ALA A 279 10.62 -15.38 -15.25
CA ALA A 279 9.34 -14.70 -15.31
C ALA A 279 8.55 -15.10 -16.55
N GLY A 280 7.24 -15.33 -16.38
CA GLY A 280 6.37 -15.79 -17.46
C GLY A 280 6.40 -17.31 -17.72
N THR A 281 7.15 -18.05 -16.94
CA THR A 281 7.13 -19.52 -16.99
C THR A 281 5.81 -20.02 -16.39
N GLY A 282 4.96 -20.63 -17.23
CA GLY A 282 3.63 -21.08 -16.84
C GLY A 282 3.63 -22.39 -16.04
N ARG A 283 2.44 -22.82 -15.61
CA ARG A 283 2.20 -24.09 -14.90
C ARG A 283 2.71 -25.32 -15.64
N ASP A 284 2.88 -25.23 -16.97
CA ASP A 284 3.43 -26.32 -17.78
C ASP A 284 4.87 -26.67 -17.40
N ALA A 285 5.68 -25.69 -17.00
CA ALA A 285 7.04 -25.95 -16.52
C ALA A 285 7.05 -26.69 -15.18
N ILE A 286 6.09 -26.40 -14.29
CA ILE A 286 5.92 -27.11 -13.01
C ILE A 286 5.53 -28.57 -13.27
N ALA A 287 4.61 -28.80 -14.22
CA ALA A 287 4.23 -30.14 -14.64
C ALA A 287 5.42 -30.88 -15.25
N GLU A 288 6.25 -30.23 -16.06
CA GLU A 288 7.45 -30.78 -16.64
C GLU A 288 8.51 -31.16 -15.60
N ILE A 289 8.73 -30.30 -14.57
CA ILE A 289 9.61 -30.62 -13.44
C ILE A 289 9.15 -31.93 -12.77
N ASN A 290 7.85 -32.02 -12.44
CA ASN A 290 7.30 -33.24 -11.83
C ASN A 290 7.50 -34.48 -12.72
N ARG A 291 7.23 -34.34 -14.01
CA ARG A 291 7.37 -35.43 -14.98
C ARG A 291 8.82 -35.96 -15.05
N LEU A 292 9.80 -35.05 -15.17
CA LEU A 292 11.22 -35.38 -15.23
C LEU A 292 11.69 -36.10 -13.96
N LEU A 293 11.29 -35.67 -12.79
CA LEU A 293 11.67 -36.28 -11.51
C LEU A 293 11.10 -37.68 -11.38
N VAL A 294 9.82 -37.88 -11.74
CA VAL A 294 9.15 -39.20 -11.68
C VAL A 294 9.71 -40.17 -12.69
N GLU A 295 9.99 -39.72 -13.94
CA GLU A 295 10.61 -40.56 -15.00
C GLU A 295 12.02 -41.05 -14.61
N ASP A 296 12.79 -40.22 -13.86
CA ASP A 296 14.10 -40.62 -13.31
C ASP A 296 13.99 -41.49 -12.05
N GLY A 297 12.77 -41.85 -11.63
CA GLY A 297 12.50 -42.70 -10.47
C GLY A 297 12.69 -42.00 -9.12
N ILE A 298 12.68 -40.68 -9.10
CA ILE A 298 12.77 -39.89 -7.86
C ILE A 298 11.36 -39.71 -7.30
N ALA A 299 11.12 -40.18 -6.06
CA ALA A 299 9.84 -39.99 -5.38
C ALA A 299 9.68 -38.52 -4.96
N VAL A 300 8.62 -37.88 -5.47
CA VAL A 300 8.23 -36.53 -5.11
C VAL A 300 7.18 -36.59 -4.02
N TYR A 301 7.44 -35.99 -2.86
CA TYR A 301 6.56 -35.97 -1.70
C TYR A 301 5.70 -34.72 -1.63
N ARG A 302 6.24 -33.59 -2.14
CA ARG A 302 5.56 -32.29 -2.22
C ARG A 302 6.13 -31.50 -3.40
N LEU A 303 5.27 -30.87 -4.15
CA LEU A 303 5.61 -29.92 -5.18
C LEU A 303 4.63 -28.77 -5.09
N GLU A 304 5.13 -27.59 -4.82
CA GLU A 304 4.29 -26.40 -4.67
C GLU A 304 4.93 -25.18 -5.34
N GLU A 305 4.10 -24.41 -5.97
CA GLU A 305 4.44 -23.08 -6.48
C GLU A 305 4.40 -22.12 -5.30
N ILE A 306 5.52 -21.46 -5.00
CA ILE A 306 5.57 -20.39 -4.05
C ILE A 306 5.23 -19.10 -4.81
N GLN A 307 4.08 -18.54 -4.51
CA GLN A 307 3.72 -17.24 -5.05
C GLN A 307 4.70 -16.20 -4.53
N VAL A 308 5.32 -15.47 -5.47
CA VAL A 308 6.19 -14.35 -5.11
C VAL A 308 5.35 -13.30 -4.40
N SER A 309 5.66 -13.07 -3.14
CA SER A 309 5.02 -12.00 -2.36
C SER A 309 5.69 -10.65 -2.62
N LEU A 310 4.97 -9.56 -2.33
CA LEU A 310 5.59 -8.22 -2.34
C LEU A 310 6.82 -8.15 -1.45
N GLU A 311 6.87 -8.93 -0.36
CA GLU A 311 8.00 -8.98 0.54
C GLU A 311 9.23 -9.61 -0.11
N SER A 312 9.09 -10.80 -0.70
CA SER A 312 10.19 -11.47 -1.41
C SER A 312 10.68 -10.64 -2.59
N TRP A 313 9.75 -10.04 -3.34
CA TRP A 313 10.08 -9.14 -4.44
C TRP A 313 10.82 -7.87 -3.96
N PHE A 314 10.37 -7.25 -2.86
CA PHE A 314 11.03 -6.08 -2.26
C PHE A 314 12.47 -6.39 -1.84
N LEU A 315 12.71 -7.52 -1.18
CA LEU A 315 14.05 -7.96 -0.77
C LEU A 315 14.96 -8.15 -1.98
N GLN A 316 14.46 -8.75 -3.08
CA GLN A 316 15.24 -8.91 -4.32
C GLN A 316 15.61 -7.58 -4.98
N VAL A 317 14.71 -6.59 -4.98
CA VAL A 317 14.97 -5.27 -5.58
C VAL A 317 15.94 -4.46 -4.74
N THR A 318 15.80 -4.49 -3.41
CA THR A 318 16.66 -3.71 -2.51
C THR A 318 18.07 -4.29 -2.37
N SER A 319 18.24 -5.61 -2.39
CA SER A 319 19.56 -6.26 -2.38
C SER A 319 20.39 -5.90 -3.63
N ARG A 320 19.77 -5.87 -4.82
CA ARG A 320 20.43 -5.46 -6.07
C ARG A 320 20.86 -3.99 -6.09
N LEU A 321 20.16 -3.12 -5.36
CA LEU A 321 20.54 -1.70 -5.23
C LEU A 321 21.74 -1.49 -4.28
N GLY A 322 21.92 -2.37 -3.27
CA GLY A 322 23.05 -2.36 -2.35
C GLY A 322 24.39 -2.82 -2.98
N GLU A 323 24.32 -3.65 -4.03
CA GLU A 323 25.51 -4.14 -4.76
C GLU A 323 26.01 -3.17 -5.85
N SER A 324 25.24 -2.12 -6.15
CA SER A 324 25.55 -1.14 -7.22
C SER A 324 26.02 0.22 -6.68
N SER A 325 26.35 0.32 -5.38
CA SER A 325 26.77 1.58 -4.72
C SER A 325 28.24 1.56 -4.31
#